data_7d5a4af288a6b17a8afa6bcc10e79b8e
#
_entry.id   7d5a4af288a6b17a8afa6bcc10e79b8e
#
_cell.length_a   1.000
_cell.length_b   1.000
_cell.length_c   1.000
_cell.angle_alpha   90.00
_cell.angle_beta   90.00
_cell.angle_gamma   90.00
#
_symmetry.space_group_name_H-M   'P 1'
#
loop_
_entity.id
_entity.type
_entity.pdbx_description
1 polymer ?
#
loop_
_entity_poly.entity_id
_entity_poly.type
_entity_poly.pdbx_seq_one_letter_code
_entity_poly.pdbx_strand_id
1 'polypeptide(L)'
;MQDWEARLCSRATDRVVRPFEWGMEWTAHWPCSGIAQRNGHGDEAWLRVLNKAAVERSDEFFAYQTPTDFELEGNILRFTSGVRTPYPENNIVHGQWFPAKHSVFQPRPGKSAVIVLPHWNARVEQHVALCRGISRLGISTLRLSLPYHDFRMPPETVRADYAVSSNVARTIDATRQAVIDIRSCLDWLELQGYEKFAIVGTSLGSCYAFLASAHDERLTVNVFNHCSTQFADVVWTGLSTQHIRQSVEPEVDLDRLREAWKAISPAHYIYKFAGKNKKSLLVYGKYDTTFLPEFSTAVVDGFKTLGLDHAVAALPCGHYTMGETPFKFMDGYQICAFLKRNL
;
A
#
# COMPACT_ATOMS: atom_id res chain seq x y z
N MET A 1 0.87 -7.35 25.92
CA MET A 1 0.69 -7.19 24.46
C MET A 1 2.05 -7.12 23.77
N GLN A 2 2.98 -6.26 24.20
CA GLN A 2 4.31 -6.12 23.58
C GLN A 2 5.10 -7.43 23.48
N ASP A 3 5.12 -8.26 24.54
CA ASP A 3 5.79 -9.57 24.50
C ASP A 3 5.14 -10.54 23.50
N TRP A 4 3.84 -10.41 23.29
CA TRP A 4 3.14 -11.21 22.27
C TRP A 4 3.50 -10.74 20.87
N GLU A 5 3.54 -9.43 20.63
CA GLU A 5 4.01 -8.83 19.37
C GLU A 5 5.45 -9.30 19.06
N ALA A 6 6.36 -9.21 20.04
CA ALA A 6 7.75 -9.64 19.87
C ALA A 6 7.87 -11.12 19.50
N ARG A 7 7.10 -11.99 20.18
CA ARG A 7 7.05 -13.43 19.86
C ARG A 7 6.51 -13.73 18.47
N LEU A 8 5.47 -13.00 18.03
CA LEU A 8 4.93 -13.17 16.68
C LEU A 8 5.93 -12.67 15.63
N CYS A 9 6.56 -11.54 15.89
CA CYS A 9 7.59 -10.98 15.02
C CYS A 9 8.80 -11.93 14.86
N SER A 10 9.24 -12.57 15.94
CA SER A 10 10.40 -13.47 15.95
C SER A 10 10.18 -14.78 15.17
N ARG A 11 8.95 -15.11 14.78
CA ARG A 11 8.66 -16.28 13.92
C ARG A 11 9.21 -16.12 12.49
N ALA A 12 9.42 -14.90 12.04
CA ALA A 12 10.05 -14.64 10.75
C ALA A 12 11.58 -14.69 10.94
N THR A 13 12.20 -15.82 10.57
CA THR A 13 13.64 -16.08 10.68
C THR A 13 14.41 -15.84 9.39
N ASP A 14 13.71 -15.45 8.34
CA ASP A 14 14.18 -15.30 6.96
C ASP A 14 14.54 -13.84 6.60
N ARG A 15 14.66 -12.95 7.60
CA ARG A 15 15.05 -11.55 7.40
C ARG A 15 16.54 -11.47 7.04
N VAL A 16 16.84 -10.73 5.97
CA VAL A 16 18.19 -10.50 5.49
C VAL A 16 18.56 -9.03 5.60
N VAL A 17 19.68 -8.74 6.26
CA VAL A 17 20.28 -7.40 6.25
C VAL A 17 20.99 -7.22 4.90
N ARG A 18 20.49 -6.35 4.06
CA ARG A 18 21.03 -6.07 2.72
C ARG A 18 21.87 -4.80 2.75
N PRO A 19 22.91 -4.67 1.90
CA PRO A 19 23.72 -3.46 1.85
C PRO A 19 22.86 -2.22 1.56
N PHE A 20 23.29 -1.06 2.05
CA PHE A 20 22.70 0.22 1.73
C PHE A 20 23.05 0.63 0.30
N GLU A 21 22.06 1.16 -0.42
CA GLU A 21 22.22 1.68 -1.77
C GLU A 21 21.27 2.87 -1.99
N TRP A 22 21.76 3.93 -2.60
CA TRP A 22 20.86 4.99 -3.08
C TRP A 22 19.98 4.51 -4.24
N GLY A 23 20.46 3.54 -5.04
CA GLY A 23 19.70 2.88 -6.12
C GLY A 23 19.40 3.78 -7.29
N MET A 24 20.34 4.62 -7.70
CA MET A 24 20.12 5.67 -8.71
C MET A 24 19.70 5.12 -10.06
N GLU A 25 20.05 3.88 -10.38
CA GLU A 25 19.63 3.17 -11.60
C GLU A 25 18.10 3.03 -11.71
N TRP A 26 17.39 2.97 -10.58
CA TRP A 26 15.93 2.89 -10.54
C TRP A 26 15.23 4.20 -10.95
N THR A 27 15.96 5.31 -10.90
CA THR A 27 15.37 6.63 -11.20
C THR A 27 15.34 6.94 -12.69
N ALA A 28 16.03 6.18 -13.53
CA ALA A 28 16.25 6.50 -14.94
C ALA A 28 14.95 6.65 -15.77
N HIS A 29 13.89 5.94 -15.38
CA HIS A 29 12.59 5.96 -16.06
C HIS A 29 11.51 6.73 -15.30
N TRP A 30 11.86 7.44 -14.22
CA TRP A 30 10.89 8.29 -13.55
C TRP A 30 10.54 9.50 -14.41
N PRO A 31 9.26 9.93 -14.45
CA PRO A 31 8.85 11.09 -15.23
C PRO A 31 9.61 12.36 -14.89
N CYS A 32 10.10 12.47 -13.65
CA CYS A 32 10.87 13.63 -13.17
C CYS A 32 12.37 13.55 -13.48
N SER A 33 12.91 12.46 -14.00
CA SER A 33 14.36 12.30 -14.22
C SER A 33 14.92 13.24 -15.29
N GLY A 34 14.10 13.69 -16.25
CA GLY A 34 14.48 14.64 -17.29
C GLY A 34 14.35 16.13 -16.91
N ILE A 35 13.85 16.45 -15.69
CA ILE A 35 13.52 17.83 -15.30
C ILE A 35 14.77 18.65 -14.95
N ALA A 36 15.82 18.00 -14.43
CA ALA A 36 17.06 18.63 -14.03
C ALA A 36 18.26 17.82 -14.52
N GLN A 37 19.37 18.51 -14.76
CA GLN A 37 20.63 17.83 -15.01
C GLN A 37 21.33 17.52 -13.68
N ARG A 38 21.94 16.36 -13.60
CA ARG A 38 22.60 15.90 -12.36
C ARG A 38 23.79 16.81 -11.94
N ASN A 39 24.41 17.52 -12.87
CA ASN A 39 25.42 18.60 -12.67
C ASN A 39 26.46 18.32 -11.57
N GLY A 40 26.95 17.09 -11.45
CA GLY A 40 27.92 16.69 -10.44
C GLY A 40 27.34 16.45 -9.03
N HIS A 41 26.05 16.51 -8.83
CA HIS A 41 25.43 16.13 -7.55
C HIS A 41 25.73 14.68 -7.20
N GLY A 42 26.11 14.41 -5.96
CA GLY A 42 26.17 13.08 -5.39
C GLY A 42 24.76 12.43 -5.35
N ASP A 43 24.71 11.13 -5.16
CA ASP A 43 23.46 10.33 -5.24
C ASP A 43 22.37 10.85 -4.32
N GLU A 44 22.68 11.14 -3.05
CA GLU A 44 21.71 11.66 -2.09
C GLU A 44 21.13 13.01 -2.52
N ALA A 45 21.99 13.94 -2.89
CA ALA A 45 21.57 15.29 -3.29
C ALA A 45 20.70 15.22 -4.54
N TRP A 46 21.06 14.35 -5.49
CA TRP A 46 20.27 14.14 -6.71
C TRP A 46 18.92 13.47 -6.41
N LEU A 47 18.88 12.43 -5.58
CA LEU A 47 17.63 11.79 -5.18
C LEU A 47 16.69 12.77 -4.46
N ARG A 48 17.23 13.69 -3.67
CA ARG A 48 16.46 14.77 -3.01
C ARG A 48 15.82 15.70 -4.05
N VAL A 49 16.53 16.07 -5.11
CA VAL A 49 15.97 16.86 -6.22
C VAL A 49 14.83 16.11 -6.90
N LEU A 50 15.03 14.82 -7.21
CA LEU A 50 14.00 13.98 -7.84
C LEU A 50 12.76 13.80 -6.94
N ASN A 51 12.94 13.57 -5.64
CA ASN A 51 11.83 13.47 -4.69
C ASN A 51 11.01 14.76 -4.60
N LYS A 52 11.70 15.92 -4.56
CA LYS A 52 11.00 17.22 -4.58
C LYS A 52 10.16 17.36 -5.85
N ALA A 53 10.73 17.09 -7.01
CA ALA A 53 10.01 17.13 -8.29
C ALA A 53 8.85 16.12 -8.33
N ALA A 54 9.05 14.90 -7.80
CA ALA A 54 8.00 13.87 -7.74
C ALA A 54 6.82 14.30 -6.84
N VAL A 55 7.07 15.01 -5.73
CA VAL A 55 6.00 15.55 -4.87
C VAL A 55 5.27 16.70 -5.57
N GLU A 56 6.01 17.67 -6.11
CA GLU A 56 5.44 18.85 -6.77
C GLU A 56 4.61 18.49 -8.02
N ARG A 57 5.02 17.44 -8.73
CA ARG A 57 4.38 16.94 -9.94
C ARG A 57 3.86 15.51 -9.77
N SER A 58 3.24 15.26 -8.62
CA SER A 58 2.88 13.90 -8.24
C SER A 58 1.84 13.25 -9.16
N ASP A 59 0.97 14.03 -9.79
CA ASP A 59 0.02 13.49 -10.77
C ASP A 59 0.73 12.96 -12.02
N GLU A 60 1.84 13.57 -12.42
CA GLU A 60 2.71 13.06 -13.48
C GLU A 60 3.57 11.89 -13.00
N PHE A 61 4.08 11.95 -11.76
CA PHE A 61 4.89 10.88 -11.19
C PHE A 61 4.12 9.56 -11.11
N PHE A 62 2.83 9.63 -10.80
CA PHE A 62 1.93 8.48 -10.75
C PHE A 62 1.08 8.33 -12.03
N ALA A 63 1.36 9.07 -13.10
CA ALA A 63 0.67 8.89 -14.37
C ALA A 63 0.98 7.53 -15.01
N TYR A 64 0.02 6.99 -15.73
CA TYR A 64 0.13 5.70 -16.41
C TYR A 64 -0.74 5.68 -17.66
N GLN A 65 -0.58 4.65 -18.46
CA GLN A 65 -1.49 4.31 -19.56
C GLN A 65 -2.26 3.06 -19.16
N THR A 66 -3.55 3.04 -19.45
CA THR A 66 -4.40 1.87 -19.20
C THR A 66 -3.83 0.66 -19.94
N PRO A 67 -3.53 -0.46 -19.26
CA PRO A 67 -3.11 -1.69 -19.92
C PRO A 67 -4.17 -2.19 -20.90
N THR A 68 -3.72 -2.80 -21.99
CA THR A 68 -4.61 -3.37 -23.02
C THR A 68 -4.63 -4.90 -23.01
N ASP A 69 -3.82 -5.51 -22.16
CA ASP A 69 -3.58 -6.95 -22.08
C ASP A 69 -4.19 -7.60 -20.83
N PHE A 70 -5.31 -7.06 -20.34
CA PHE A 70 -6.05 -7.68 -19.23
C PHE A 70 -6.55 -9.07 -19.59
N GLU A 71 -6.15 -10.07 -18.81
CA GLU A 71 -6.57 -11.45 -18.93
C GLU A 71 -7.13 -11.95 -17.60
N LEU A 72 -8.33 -12.52 -17.61
CA LEU A 72 -8.94 -13.18 -16.46
C LEU A 72 -9.05 -14.69 -16.73
N GLU A 73 -8.17 -15.47 -16.13
CA GLU A 73 -8.20 -16.93 -16.19
C GLU A 73 -8.70 -17.50 -14.86
N GLY A 74 -9.87 -18.16 -14.90
CA GLY A 74 -10.54 -18.60 -13.69
C GLY A 74 -10.91 -17.43 -12.78
N ASN A 75 -10.18 -17.25 -11.70
CA ASN A 75 -10.31 -16.11 -10.78
C ASN A 75 -9.00 -15.32 -10.64
N ILE A 76 -8.05 -15.48 -11.54
CA ILE A 76 -6.79 -14.76 -11.53
C ILE A 76 -6.78 -13.75 -12.67
N LEU A 77 -6.75 -12.48 -12.33
CA LEU A 77 -6.51 -11.39 -13.25
C LEU A 77 -5.00 -11.23 -13.45
N ARG A 78 -4.57 -11.07 -14.71
CA ARG A 78 -3.19 -10.73 -15.10
C ARG A 78 -3.18 -9.58 -16.07
N PHE A 79 -2.13 -8.77 -16.03
CA PHE A 79 -1.80 -7.75 -17.02
C PHE A 79 -0.37 -7.25 -16.82
N THR A 80 0.20 -6.59 -17.83
CA THR A 80 1.53 -5.99 -17.73
C THR A 80 1.48 -4.71 -16.90
N SER A 81 2.39 -4.59 -15.91
CA SER A 81 2.54 -3.38 -15.10
C SER A 81 2.99 -2.19 -15.94
N GLY A 82 2.45 -1.01 -15.62
CA GLY A 82 2.90 0.26 -16.21
C GLY A 82 4.31 0.70 -15.79
N VAL A 83 4.92 0.02 -14.82
CA VAL A 83 6.31 0.21 -14.40
C VAL A 83 7.12 -1.03 -14.76
N ARG A 84 8.19 -0.82 -15.54
CA ARG A 84 9.07 -1.92 -15.95
C ARG A 84 10.28 -1.99 -15.03
N THR A 85 10.54 -3.18 -14.50
CA THR A 85 11.69 -3.48 -13.64
C THR A 85 12.60 -4.52 -14.30
N PRO A 86 13.84 -4.71 -13.82
CA PRO A 86 14.71 -5.80 -14.30
C PRO A 86 14.19 -7.21 -14.01
N TYR A 87 13.12 -7.35 -13.23
CA TYR A 87 12.54 -8.62 -12.78
C TYR A 87 11.28 -8.94 -13.58
N PRO A 88 11.33 -9.87 -14.54
CA PRO A 88 10.18 -10.19 -15.41
C PRO A 88 8.92 -10.58 -14.62
N GLU A 89 9.08 -11.33 -13.53
CA GLU A 89 7.98 -11.78 -12.67
C GLU A 89 7.26 -10.59 -12.04
N ASN A 90 8.00 -9.57 -11.60
CA ASN A 90 7.43 -8.37 -11.01
C ASN A 90 6.69 -7.50 -12.01
N ASN A 91 6.99 -7.63 -13.30
CA ASN A 91 6.36 -6.84 -14.37
C ASN A 91 4.97 -7.35 -14.76
N ILE A 92 4.55 -8.52 -14.29
CA ILE A 92 3.20 -9.03 -14.48
C ILE A 92 2.39 -8.84 -13.18
N VAL A 93 1.32 -8.08 -13.27
CA VAL A 93 0.40 -7.88 -12.15
C VAL A 93 -0.51 -9.10 -12.02
N HIS A 94 -0.74 -9.54 -10.79
CA HIS A 94 -1.64 -10.62 -10.45
C HIS A 94 -2.68 -10.16 -9.44
N GLY A 95 -3.95 -10.46 -9.69
CA GLY A 95 -5.05 -10.19 -8.76
C GLY A 95 -5.98 -11.39 -8.64
N GLN A 96 -6.38 -11.71 -7.40
CA GLN A 96 -7.40 -12.74 -7.16
C GLN A 96 -8.78 -12.08 -7.13
N TRP A 97 -9.65 -12.50 -8.05
CA TRP A 97 -10.99 -11.99 -8.21
C TRP A 97 -12.02 -12.78 -7.42
N PHE A 98 -12.84 -12.10 -6.64
CA PHE A 98 -13.96 -12.65 -5.87
C PHE A 98 -15.24 -11.88 -6.23
N PRO A 99 -16.01 -12.31 -7.24
CA PRO A 99 -17.24 -11.65 -7.62
C PRO A 99 -18.25 -11.67 -6.48
N ALA A 100 -19.08 -10.65 -6.41
CA ALA A 100 -20.18 -10.56 -5.46
C ALA A 100 -21.12 -11.76 -5.61
N LYS A 101 -21.51 -12.36 -4.49
CA LYS A 101 -22.46 -13.47 -4.49
C LYS A 101 -23.88 -12.94 -4.47
N HIS A 102 -24.72 -13.53 -5.31
CA HIS A 102 -26.17 -13.33 -5.22
C HIS A 102 -26.68 -13.78 -3.86
N SER A 103 -27.52 -12.98 -3.24
CA SER A 103 -28.24 -13.37 -2.03
C SER A 103 -29.75 -13.15 -2.23
N VAL A 104 -30.55 -13.84 -1.44
CA VAL A 104 -32.03 -13.68 -1.45
C VAL A 104 -32.41 -12.22 -1.15
N PHE A 105 -31.59 -11.52 -0.36
CA PHE A 105 -31.79 -10.11 0.03
C PHE A 105 -31.17 -9.11 -0.96
N GLN A 106 -30.38 -9.57 -1.93
CA GLN A 106 -29.78 -8.75 -2.96
C GLN A 106 -29.70 -9.54 -4.27
N PRO A 107 -30.86 -9.65 -5.01
CA PRO A 107 -30.97 -10.52 -6.18
C PRO A 107 -30.14 -10.06 -7.38
N ARG A 108 -29.65 -8.80 -7.39
CA ARG A 108 -28.66 -8.31 -8.36
C ARG A 108 -27.40 -7.89 -7.64
N PRO A 109 -26.20 -8.33 -8.07
CA PRO A 109 -24.95 -7.82 -7.54
C PRO A 109 -24.93 -6.30 -7.69
N GLY A 110 -24.52 -5.60 -6.65
CA GLY A 110 -24.24 -4.17 -6.75
C GLY A 110 -23.08 -3.93 -7.74
N LYS A 111 -23.07 -2.78 -8.38
CA LYS A 111 -21.97 -2.35 -9.24
C LYS A 111 -20.79 -1.79 -8.40
N SER A 112 -20.56 -2.35 -7.23
CA SER A 112 -19.51 -1.92 -6.30
C SER A 112 -18.38 -2.93 -6.25
N ALA A 113 -17.14 -2.46 -6.31
CA ALA A 113 -15.95 -3.30 -6.19
C ALA A 113 -14.94 -2.69 -5.19
N VAL A 114 -14.18 -3.58 -4.54
CA VAL A 114 -13.16 -3.23 -3.56
C VAL A 114 -11.82 -3.83 -4.00
N ILE A 115 -10.78 -3.02 -4.06
CA ILE A 115 -9.40 -3.50 -4.18
C ILE A 115 -8.87 -3.74 -2.77
N VAL A 116 -8.36 -4.94 -2.51
CA VAL A 116 -7.79 -5.35 -1.23
C VAL A 116 -6.29 -5.52 -1.36
N LEU A 117 -5.54 -4.73 -0.61
CA LEU A 117 -4.08 -4.73 -0.59
C LEU A 117 -3.59 -5.37 0.71
N PRO A 118 -2.83 -6.47 0.62
CA PRO A 118 -2.32 -7.17 1.81
C PRO A 118 -1.17 -6.40 2.47
N HIS A 119 -0.75 -6.89 3.64
CA HIS A 119 0.44 -6.41 4.33
C HIS A 119 1.75 -6.89 3.64
N TRP A 120 2.89 -6.31 4.04
CA TRP A 120 4.21 -6.73 3.56
C TRP A 120 4.49 -8.20 3.85
N ASN A 121 5.06 -8.93 2.90
CA ASN A 121 5.31 -10.36 2.97
C ASN A 121 4.06 -11.23 3.13
N ALA A 122 2.88 -10.72 2.79
CA ALA A 122 1.67 -11.53 2.76
C ALA A 122 1.78 -12.62 1.69
N ARG A 123 1.32 -13.81 2.04
CA ARG A 123 1.20 -14.94 1.11
C ARG A 123 -0.14 -14.87 0.37
N VAL A 124 -0.24 -15.60 -0.74
CA VAL A 124 -1.39 -15.59 -1.65
C VAL A 124 -2.73 -15.90 -0.96
N GLU A 125 -2.74 -16.73 0.10
CA GLU A 125 -3.94 -17.10 0.85
C GLU A 125 -4.36 -16.08 1.91
N GLN A 126 -3.47 -15.15 2.27
CA GLN A 126 -3.80 -14.12 3.27
C GLN A 126 -4.72 -13.07 2.67
N HIS A 127 -5.62 -12.53 3.48
CA HIS A 127 -6.74 -11.62 3.12
C HIS A 127 -7.84 -12.27 2.26
N VAL A 128 -7.71 -13.52 1.81
CA VAL A 128 -8.75 -14.25 1.06
C VAL A 128 -10.06 -14.40 1.87
N ALA A 129 -9.95 -14.64 3.18
CA ALA A 129 -11.11 -14.72 4.06
C ALA A 129 -11.88 -13.38 4.14
N LEU A 130 -11.17 -12.26 4.18
CA LEU A 130 -11.75 -10.92 4.14
C LEU A 130 -12.46 -10.68 2.79
N CYS A 131 -11.79 -10.99 1.67
CA CYS A 131 -12.37 -10.85 0.32
C CYS A 131 -13.65 -11.67 0.17
N ARG A 132 -13.64 -12.93 0.63
CA ARG A 132 -14.82 -13.78 0.64
C ARG A 132 -15.93 -13.25 1.53
N GLY A 133 -15.58 -12.65 2.68
CA GLY A 133 -16.52 -11.98 3.58
C GLY A 133 -17.22 -10.81 2.89
N ILE A 134 -16.45 -9.92 2.27
CA ILE A 134 -16.96 -8.76 1.54
C ILE A 134 -17.82 -9.22 0.34
N SER A 135 -17.39 -10.26 -0.40
CA SER A 135 -18.18 -10.74 -1.55
C SER A 135 -19.55 -11.31 -1.16
N ARG A 136 -19.67 -11.88 0.06
CA ARG A 136 -20.97 -12.31 0.62
C ARG A 136 -21.88 -11.15 1.01
N LEU A 137 -21.34 -9.95 1.19
CA LEU A 137 -22.14 -8.74 1.42
C LEU A 137 -22.64 -8.11 0.11
N GLY A 138 -22.37 -8.74 -1.03
CA GLY A 138 -22.79 -8.27 -2.36
C GLY A 138 -21.83 -7.25 -2.99
N ILE A 139 -20.60 -7.16 -2.53
CA ILE A 139 -19.55 -6.26 -3.02
C ILE A 139 -18.44 -7.12 -3.61
N SER A 140 -18.12 -6.96 -4.88
CA SER A 140 -17.04 -7.71 -5.51
C SER A 140 -15.66 -7.27 -4.98
N THR A 141 -14.69 -8.18 -4.92
CA THR A 141 -13.35 -7.84 -4.42
C THR A 141 -12.26 -8.35 -5.34
N LEU A 142 -11.20 -7.55 -5.49
CA LEU A 142 -9.97 -7.89 -6.16
C LEU A 142 -8.82 -7.81 -5.15
N ARG A 143 -8.25 -8.96 -4.73
CA ARG A 143 -7.04 -8.99 -3.92
C ARG A 143 -5.83 -8.86 -4.84
N LEU A 144 -5.10 -7.77 -4.72
CA LEU A 144 -3.93 -7.51 -5.55
C LEU A 144 -2.66 -8.10 -4.92
N SER A 145 -1.83 -8.77 -5.71
CA SER A 145 -0.46 -9.10 -5.33
C SER A 145 0.40 -7.85 -5.49
N LEU A 146 0.97 -7.37 -4.39
CA LEU A 146 1.81 -6.17 -4.38
C LEU A 146 3.12 -6.42 -5.17
N PRO A 147 3.83 -5.38 -5.63
CA PRO A 147 5.14 -5.55 -6.24
C PRO A 147 6.08 -6.43 -5.39
N TYR A 148 6.77 -7.36 -6.02
CA TYR A 148 7.70 -8.33 -5.40
C TYR A 148 7.05 -9.34 -4.43
N HIS A 149 5.71 -9.45 -4.40
CA HIS A 149 5.00 -10.43 -3.56
C HIS A 149 4.43 -11.58 -4.39
N ASP A 150 4.19 -12.71 -3.74
CA ASP A 150 3.50 -13.87 -4.32
C ASP A 150 4.13 -14.28 -5.68
N PHE A 151 3.33 -14.29 -6.75
CA PHE A 151 3.77 -14.62 -8.13
C PHE A 151 4.70 -13.58 -8.75
N ARG A 152 4.86 -12.41 -8.11
CA ARG A 152 5.72 -11.31 -8.57
C ARG A 152 7.10 -11.34 -7.91
N MET A 153 7.36 -12.31 -7.06
CA MET A 153 8.60 -12.42 -6.30
C MET A 153 9.72 -12.93 -7.23
N PRO A 154 10.87 -12.22 -7.31
CA PRO A 154 12.03 -12.70 -8.03
C PRO A 154 12.57 -13.99 -7.43
N PRO A 155 13.08 -14.94 -8.25
CA PRO A 155 13.49 -16.26 -7.80
C PRO A 155 14.66 -16.25 -6.81
N GLU A 156 15.47 -15.19 -6.79
CA GLU A 156 16.58 -15.01 -5.84
C GLU A 156 16.14 -14.53 -4.47
N THR A 157 14.83 -14.26 -4.27
CA THR A 157 14.29 -13.80 -2.98
C THR A 157 13.31 -14.83 -2.41
N VAL A 158 13.24 -14.90 -1.08
CA VAL A 158 12.25 -15.71 -0.34
C VAL A 158 11.23 -14.83 0.38
N ARG A 159 11.43 -13.51 0.29
CA ARG A 159 10.60 -12.48 0.89
C ARG A 159 10.47 -11.32 -0.09
N ALA A 160 9.44 -10.51 0.09
CA ALA A 160 9.24 -9.28 -0.68
C ALA A 160 10.20 -8.14 -0.25
N ASP A 161 11.47 -8.47 -0.04
CA ASP A 161 12.48 -7.51 0.45
C ASP A 161 12.74 -6.36 -0.55
N TYR A 162 12.43 -6.58 -1.83
CA TYR A 162 12.60 -5.54 -2.85
C TYR A 162 11.49 -4.50 -2.85
N ALA A 163 10.35 -4.78 -2.21
CA ALA A 163 9.27 -3.82 -2.05
C ALA A 163 9.60 -2.75 -1.02
N VAL A 164 10.31 -3.12 0.07
CA VAL A 164 10.81 -2.20 1.11
C VAL A 164 12.21 -2.68 1.50
N SER A 165 13.20 -1.85 1.26
CA SER A 165 14.59 -2.25 1.44
C SER A 165 15.53 -1.07 1.74
N SER A 166 16.79 -1.39 2.02
CA SER A 166 17.89 -0.43 2.12
C SER A 166 18.37 0.14 0.77
N ASN A 167 17.82 -0.35 -0.37
CA ASN A 167 17.94 0.35 -1.66
C ASN A 167 16.82 1.40 -1.73
N VAL A 168 17.20 2.69 -1.56
CA VAL A 168 16.27 3.79 -1.32
C VAL A 168 15.38 4.06 -2.53
N ALA A 169 15.95 4.21 -3.71
CA ALA A 169 15.20 4.52 -4.92
C ALA A 169 14.34 3.33 -5.40
N ARG A 170 14.78 2.08 -5.21
CA ARG A 170 13.97 0.90 -5.50
C ARG A 170 12.70 0.86 -4.66
N THR A 171 12.77 1.23 -3.38
CA THR A 171 11.60 1.32 -2.50
C THR A 171 10.59 2.36 -3.01
N ILE A 172 11.07 3.49 -3.54
CA ILE A 172 10.21 4.51 -4.18
C ILE A 172 9.58 3.95 -5.46
N ASP A 173 10.38 3.30 -6.29
CA ASP A 173 9.92 2.74 -7.56
C ASP A 173 8.88 1.63 -7.36
N ALA A 174 9.09 0.74 -6.38
CA ALA A 174 8.12 -0.28 -5.97
C ALA A 174 6.79 0.34 -5.48
N THR A 175 6.86 1.43 -4.73
CA THR A 175 5.67 2.16 -4.27
C THR A 175 4.95 2.82 -5.46
N ARG A 176 5.70 3.45 -6.37
CA ARG A 176 5.16 4.02 -7.62
C ARG A 176 4.47 2.93 -8.44
N GLN A 177 5.12 1.78 -8.61
CA GLN A 177 4.54 0.62 -9.31
C GLN A 177 3.23 0.17 -8.67
N ALA A 178 3.19 0.04 -7.32
CA ALA A 178 1.98 -0.35 -6.62
C ALA A 178 0.81 0.61 -6.87
N VAL A 179 1.05 1.92 -6.82
CA VAL A 179 0.01 2.94 -7.07
C VAL A 179 -0.52 2.85 -8.50
N ILE A 180 0.37 2.71 -9.48
CA ILE A 180 0.00 2.57 -10.90
C ILE A 180 -0.80 1.29 -11.14
N ASP A 181 -0.35 0.16 -10.58
CA ASP A 181 -1.04 -1.13 -10.73
C ASP A 181 -2.45 -1.11 -10.09
N ILE A 182 -2.61 -0.44 -8.95
CA ILE A 182 -3.92 -0.24 -8.32
C ILE A 182 -4.86 0.53 -9.24
N ARG A 183 -4.37 1.63 -9.84
CA ARG A 183 -5.17 2.46 -10.75
C ARG A 183 -5.52 1.71 -12.04
N SER A 184 -4.61 0.89 -12.55
CA SER A 184 -4.87 -0.02 -13.67
C SER A 184 -5.93 -1.08 -13.33
N CYS A 185 -5.97 -1.55 -12.08
CA CYS A 185 -7.05 -2.44 -11.61
C CYS A 185 -8.41 -1.73 -11.60
N LEU A 186 -8.47 -0.43 -11.32
CA LEU A 186 -9.73 0.33 -11.43
C LEU A 186 -10.21 0.40 -12.88
N ASP A 187 -9.30 0.60 -13.83
CA ASP A 187 -9.65 0.59 -15.27
C ASP A 187 -10.25 -0.75 -15.67
N TRP A 188 -9.64 -1.86 -15.24
CA TRP A 188 -10.21 -3.18 -15.50
C TRP A 188 -11.59 -3.36 -14.86
N LEU A 189 -11.80 -2.89 -13.64
CA LEU A 189 -13.09 -2.96 -12.97
C LEU A 189 -14.16 -2.11 -13.70
N GLU A 190 -13.82 -0.94 -14.20
CA GLU A 190 -14.71 -0.13 -15.04
C GLU A 190 -15.09 -0.87 -16.33
N LEU A 191 -14.13 -1.53 -16.99
CA LEU A 191 -14.39 -2.39 -18.17
C LEU A 191 -15.32 -3.56 -17.84
N GLN A 192 -15.34 -4.06 -16.59
CA GLN A 192 -16.30 -5.07 -16.13
C GLN A 192 -17.66 -4.47 -15.73
N GLY A 193 -17.87 -3.15 -15.87
CA GLY A 193 -19.14 -2.46 -15.59
C GLY A 193 -19.37 -2.08 -14.13
N TYR A 194 -18.31 -2.05 -13.31
CA TYR A 194 -18.37 -1.50 -11.95
C TYR A 194 -18.35 0.02 -11.97
N GLU A 195 -19.06 0.65 -11.03
CA GLU A 195 -19.27 2.10 -10.98
C GLU A 195 -18.85 2.73 -9.64
N LYS A 196 -18.79 1.92 -8.57
CA LYS A 196 -18.42 2.39 -7.23
C LYS A 196 -17.22 1.62 -6.74
N PHE A 197 -16.21 2.35 -6.31
CA PHE A 197 -14.91 1.75 -5.95
C PHE A 197 -14.51 2.09 -4.53
N ALA A 198 -14.01 1.06 -3.85
CA ALA A 198 -13.34 1.21 -2.57
C ALA A 198 -11.96 0.56 -2.60
N ILE A 199 -11.14 0.94 -1.62
CA ILE A 199 -9.85 0.34 -1.38
C ILE A 199 -9.69 -0.01 0.10
N VAL A 200 -9.14 -1.18 0.37
CA VAL A 200 -8.75 -1.64 1.70
C VAL A 200 -7.28 -1.97 1.68
N GLY A 201 -6.48 -1.29 2.46
CA GLY A 201 -5.05 -1.57 2.58
C GLY A 201 -4.67 -1.88 4.03
N THR A 202 -3.80 -2.88 4.22
CA THR A 202 -3.28 -3.28 5.53
C THR A 202 -1.76 -3.07 5.58
N SER A 203 -1.26 -2.35 6.58
CA SER A 203 0.18 -2.12 6.79
C SER A 203 0.82 -1.46 5.56
N LEU A 204 1.81 -2.08 4.91
CA LEU A 204 2.38 -1.58 3.64
C LEU A 204 1.28 -1.30 2.60
N GLY A 205 0.30 -2.20 2.50
CA GLY A 205 -0.86 -2.01 1.62
C GLY A 205 -1.68 -0.77 1.97
N SER A 206 -1.70 -0.32 3.24
CA SER A 206 -2.40 0.91 3.62
C SER A 206 -1.70 2.17 3.12
N CYS A 207 -0.36 2.17 3.11
CA CYS A 207 0.42 3.27 2.54
C CYS A 207 0.18 3.38 1.02
N TYR A 208 0.19 2.25 0.32
CA TYR A 208 -0.12 2.20 -1.11
C TYR A 208 -1.57 2.60 -1.42
N ALA A 209 -2.53 2.14 -0.61
CA ALA A 209 -3.94 2.52 -0.71
C ALA A 209 -4.13 4.02 -0.54
N PHE A 210 -3.44 4.62 0.45
CA PHE A 210 -3.50 6.05 0.69
C PHE A 210 -3.01 6.85 -0.53
N LEU A 211 -1.82 6.49 -1.04
CA LEU A 211 -1.25 7.16 -2.21
C LEU A 211 -2.11 6.99 -3.46
N ALA A 212 -2.62 5.78 -3.70
CA ALA A 212 -3.52 5.52 -4.82
C ALA A 212 -4.81 6.35 -4.72
N SER A 213 -5.43 6.40 -3.52
CA SER A 213 -6.64 7.21 -3.32
C SER A 213 -6.37 8.70 -3.43
N ALA A 214 -5.20 9.19 -3.02
CA ALA A 214 -4.82 10.60 -3.20
C ALA A 214 -4.70 11.00 -4.68
N HIS A 215 -4.44 10.05 -5.57
CA HIS A 215 -4.23 10.28 -7.00
C HIS A 215 -5.31 9.67 -7.91
N ASP A 216 -6.39 9.14 -7.34
CA ASP A 216 -7.52 8.61 -8.11
C ASP A 216 -8.86 8.96 -7.45
N GLU A 217 -9.65 9.78 -8.12
CA GLU A 217 -10.93 10.27 -7.61
C GLU A 217 -12.01 9.18 -7.57
N ARG A 218 -11.87 8.12 -8.34
CA ARG A 218 -12.79 6.98 -8.36
C ARG A 218 -12.85 6.24 -7.02
N LEU A 219 -11.75 6.27 -6.26
CA LEU A 219 -11.68 5.68 -4.92
C LEU A 219 -12.39 6.58 -3.90
N THR A 220 -13.69 6.38 -3.73
CA THR A 220 -14.54 7.19 -2.86
C THR A 220 -14.66 6.63 -1.44
N VAL A 221 -14.40 5.35 -1.23
CA VAL A 221 -14.46 4.68 0.07
C VAL A 221 -13.11 4.02 0.37
N ASN A 222 -12.49 4.40 1.48
CA ASN A 222 -11.13 4.01 1.81
C ASN A 222 -11.07 3.36 3.19
N VAL A 223 -10.28 2.30 3.33
CA VAL A 223 -9.92 1.71 4.62
C VAL A 223 -8.40 1.66 4.71
N PHE A 224 -7.84 2.41 5.64
CA PHE A 224 -6.41 2.46 5.93
C PHE A 224 -6.16 1.78 7.28
N ASN A 225 -5.73 0.52 7.21
CA ASN A 225 -5.46 -0.29 8.38
C ASN A 225 -3.96 -0.29 8.67
N HIS A 226 -3.55 0.29 9.80
CA HIS A 226 -2.18 0.65 10.16
C HIS A 226 -1.53 1.58 9.13
N CYS A 227 -1.94 2.84 9.09
CA CYS A 227 -1.36 3.86 8.22
C CYS A 227 -0.45 4.82 9.00
N SER A 228 0.57 5.36 8.34
CA SER A 228 1.46 6.40 8.87
C SER A 228 1.51 7.59 7.93
N THR A 229 1.77 8.77 8.46
CA THR A 229 2.06 9.97 7.67
C THR A 229 3.43 9.92 7.01
N GLN A 230 4.43 9.26 7.65
CA GLN A 230 5.80 9.18 7.18
C GLN A 230 6.21 7.71 6.98
N PHE A 231 6.64 7.38 5.76
CA PHE A 231 7.10 6.03 5.43
C PHE A 231 8.41 5.68 6.16
N ALA A 232 9.32 6.65 6.23
CA ALA A 232 10.62 6.50 6.89
C ALA A 232 10.48 6.14 8.38
N ASP A 233 9.55 6.76 9.08
CA ASP A 233 9.35 6.55 10.53
C ASP A 233 8.99 5.10 10.84
N VAL A 234 8.14 4.49 10.01
CA VAL A 234 7.74 3.07 10.17
C VAL A 234 8.94 2.16 9.97
N VAL A 235 9.77 2.43 8.96
CA VAL A 235 10.96 1.62 8.68
C VAL A 235 12.01 1.81 9.79
N TRP A 236 12.15 3.01 10.32
CA TRP A 236 13.13 3.35 11.35
C TRP A 236 12.82 2.75 12.73
N THR A 237 11.55 2.80 13.13
CA THR A 237 11.14 2.42 14.50
C THR A 237 10.47 1.05 14.58
N GLY A 238 9.92 0.57 13.46
CA GLY A 238 9.09 -0.63 13.44
C GLY A 238 9.82 -1.90 13.81
N LEU A 239 9.21 -2.72 14.66
CA LEU A 239 9.75 -4.02 15.04
C LEU A 239 9.98 -4.94 13.83
N SER A 240 9.13 -4.88 12.83
CA SER A 240 9.23 -5.72 11.61
C SER A 240 10.35 -5.30 10.65
N THR A 241 10.85 -4.07 10.76
CA THR A 241 11.76 -3.42 9.79
C THR A 241 13.17 -3.18 10.33
N GLN A 242 13.48 -3.64 11.53
CA GLN A 242 14.79 -3.42 12.19
C GLN A 242 15.98 -3.88 11.34
N HIS A 243 15.85 -4.95 10.57
CA HIS A 243 16.92 -5.44 9.67
C HIS A 243 17.20 -4.45 8.51
N ILE A 244 16.20 -3.66 8.08
CA ILE A 244 16.39 -2.59 7.10
C ILE A 244 17.08 -1.42 7.78
N ARG A 245 16.64 -1.02 8.98
CA ARG A 245 17.28 0.03 9.76
C ARG A 245 18.78 -0.25 9.99
N GLN A 246 19.14 -1.50 10.33
CA GLN A 246 20.53 -1.90 10.52
C GLN A 246 21.44 -1.58 9.33
N SER A 247 20.89 -1.60 8.11
CA SER A 247 21.64 -1.25 6.91
C SER A 247 21.65 0.25 6.62
N VAL A 248 20.58 0.95 7.00
CA VAL A 248 20.36 2.36 6.66
C VAL A 248 21.01 3.30 7.68
N GLU A 249 20.90 3.00 8.97
CA GLU A 249 21.35 3.85 10.09
C GLU A 249 22.85 4.23 10.05
N PRO A 250 23.79 3.37 9.59
CA PRO A 250 25.19 3.76 9.44
C PRO A 250 25.44 4.83 8.36
N GLU A 251 24.54 4.95 7.38
CA GLU A 251 24.72 5.79 6.18
C GLU A 251 23.93 7.09 6.23
N VAL A 252 22.71 7.03 6.79
CA VAL A 252 21.80 8.18 6.89
C VAL A 252 21.04 8.16 8.22
N ASP A 253 20.74 9.33 8.74
CA ASP A 253 19.83 9.49 9.87
C ASP A 253 18.36 9.51 9.43
N LEU A 254 17.45 9.54 10.41
CA LEU A 254 16.01 9.50 10.14
C LEU A 254 15.52 10.71 9.31
N ASP A 255 16.05 11.91 9.56
CA ASP A 255 15.60 13.12 8.85
C ASP A 255 16.04 13.08 7.39
N ARG A 256 17.26 12.61 7.10
CA ARG A 256 17.73 12.37 5.73
C ARG A 256 16.90 11.30 5.04
N LEU A 257 16.51 10.23 5.75
CA LEU A 257 15.65 9.18 5.20
C LEU A 257 14.23 9.68 4.93
N ARG A 258 13.67 10.54 5.80
CA ARG A 258 12.38 11.21 5.55
C ARG A 258 12.41 12.03 4.26
N GLU A 259 13.46 12.81 4.05
CA GLU A 259 13.64 13.57 2.79
C GLU A 259 13.81 12.64 1.59
N ALA A 260 14.55 11.53 1.73
CA ALA A 260 14.77 10.55 0.66
C ALA A 260 13.52 9.77 0.29
N TRP A 261 12.54 9.57 1.19
CA TRP A 261 11.27 8.89 0.94
C TRP A 261 10.06 9.83 0.97
N LYS A 262 10.28 11.11 0.74
CA LYS A 262 9.23 12.13 0.72
C LYS A 262 8.15 11.84 -0.32
N ALA A 263 8.55 11.42 -1.51
CA ALA A 263 7.65 11.11 -2.62
C ALA A 263 6.68 9.94 -2.34
N ILE A 264 6.96 9.11 -1.35
CA ILE A 264 6.13 7.95 -0.97
C ILE A 264 5.48 8.09 0.41
N SER A 265 5.63 9.25 1.04
CA SER A 265 5.07 9.51 2.38
C SER A 265 3.69 10.16 2.29
N PRO A 266 2.63 9.55 2.90
CA PRO A 266 1.26 10.05 2.87
C PRO A 266 1.07 11.50 3.30
N ALA A 267 1.93 12.01 4.21
CA ALA A 267 1.87 13.41 4.69
C ALA A 267 1.84 14.44 3.56
N HIS A 268 2.51 14.16 2.45
CA HIS A 268 2.62 15.09 1.32
C HIS A 268 1.39 15.09 0.41
N TYR A 269 0.39 14.23 0.66
CA TYR A 269 -0.76 14.05 -0.22
C TYR A 269 -2.12 14.06 0.50
N ILE A 270 -2.13 14.18 1.83
CA ILE A 270 -3.38 14.19 2.61
C ILE A 270 -4.33 15.32 2.17
N TYR A 271 -3.78 16.47 1.75
CA TYR A 271 -4.56 17.60 1.25
C TYR A 271 -5.36 17.28 -0.02
N LYS A 272 -4.94 16.27 -0.82
CA LYS A 272 -5.64 15.83 -2.03
C LYS A 272 -7.00 15.19 -1.75
N PHE A 273 -7.29 14.84 -0.51
CA PHE A 273 -8.61 14.37 -0.09
C PHE A 273 -9.60 15.53 0.12
N ALA A 274 -9.10 16.75 0.37
CA ALA A 274 -9.95 17.90 0.65
C ALA A 274 -10.82 18.28 -0.58
N GLY A 275 -12.09 18.58 -0.34
CA GLY A 275 -13.05 18.91 -1.39
C GLY A 275 -13.47 17.75 -2.27
N LYS A 276 -13.04 16.50 -1.97
CA LYS A 276 -13.42 15.29 -2.70
C LYS A 276 -14.48 14.50 -1.92
N ASN A 277 -15.34 13.79 -2.65
CA ASN A 277 -16.32 12.88 -2.04
C ASN A 277 -15.66 11.58 -1.60
N LYS A 278 -14.82 11.64 -0.58
CA LYS A 278 -14.09 10.49 -0.04
C LYS A 278 -14.45 10.26 1.41
N LYS A 279 -14.78 9.02 1.75
CA LYS A 279 -15.02 8.56 3.12
C LYS A 279 -13.93 7.58 3.51
N SER A 280 -13.35 7.74 4.69
CA SER A 280 -12.23 6.92 5.13
C SER A 280 -12.49 6.27 6.49
N LEU A 281 -12.11 5.01 6.64
CA LEU A 281 -11.99 4.32 7.92
C LEU A 281 -10.50 4.18 8.26
N LEU A 282 -10.10 4.73 9.40
CA LEU A 282 -8.75 4.64 9.93
C LEU A 282 -8.75 3.57 11.03
N VAL A 283 -8.09 2.43 10.79
CA VAL A 283 -7.98 1.33 11.75
C VAL A 283 -6.56 1.24 12.27
N TYR A 284 -6.38 1.09 13.57
CA TYR A 284 -5.06 0.87 14.15
C TYR A 284 -5.10 0.09 15.46
N GLY A 285 -3.99 -0.56 15.79
CA GLY A 285 -3.76 -1.24 17.07
C GLY A 285 -3.21 -0.28 18.12
N LYS A 286 -3.82 -0.27 19.32
CA LYS A 286 -3.36 0.57 20.45
C LYS A 286 -1.98 0.16 21.00
N TYR A 287 -1.50 -1.03 20.64
CA TYR A 287 -0.24 -1.61 21.10
C TYR A 287 0.64 -2.00 19.92
N ASP A 288 0.48 -1.33 18.76
CA ASP A 288 1.25 -1.59 17.56
C ASP A 288 2.73 -1.28 17.78
N THR A 289 3.59 -2.22 17.43
CA THR A 289 5.05 -2.14 17.58
C THR A 289 5.76 -1.93 16.24
N THR A 290 5.02 -1.85 15.16
CA THR A 290 5.54 -1.58 13.80
C THR A 290 5.05 -0.23 13.29
N PHE A 291 3.75 -0.03 13.23
CA PHE A 291 3.14 1.28 13.04
C PHE A 291 2.77 1.83 14.41
N LEU A 292 3.73 2.46 15.07
CA LEU A 292 3.51 2.96 16.42
C LEU A 292 2.21 3.78 16.50
N PRO A 293 1.45 3.70 17.62
CA PRO A 293 0.15 4.36 17.72
C PRO A 293 0.17 5.85 17.38
N GLU A 294 1.26 6.54 17.68
CA GLU A 294 1.48 7.95 17.34
C GLU A 294 1.50 8.20 15.82
N PHE A 295 1.95 7.25 15.01
CA PHE A 295 1.94 7.40 13.55
C PHE A 295 0.51 7.33 13.00
N SER A 296 -0.29 6.39 13.51
CA SER A 296 -1.69 6.27 13.12
C SER A 296 -2.54 7.43 13.65
N THR A 297 -2.28 7.91 14.87
CA THR A 297 -2.98 9.09 15.40
C THR A 297 -2.60 10.37 14.64
N ALA A 298 -1.36 10.50 14.15
CA ALA A 298 -0.97 11.61 13.28
C ALA A 298 -1.78 11.64 11.97
N VAL A 299 -2.12 10.47 11.39
CA VAL A 299 -3.04 10.39 10.25
C VAL A 299 -4.43 10.89 10.65
N VAL A 300 -4.97 10.40 11.79
CA VAL A 300 -6.27 10.84 12.30
C VAL A 300 -6.31 12.35 12.51
N ASP A 301 -5.27 12.92 13.09
CA ASP A 301 -5.19 14.36 13.35
C ASP A 301 -5.08 15.17 12.05
N GLY A 302 -4.37 14.67 11.05
CA GLY A 302 -4.35 15.25 9.71
C GLY A 302 -5.74 15.28 9.07
N PHE A 303 -6.51 14.17 9.18
CA PHE A 303 -7.89 14.13 8.69
C PHE A 303 -8.80 15.11 9.42
N LYS A 304 -8.68 15.20 10.75
CA LYS A 304 -9.45 16.18 11.56
C LYS A 304 -9.10 17.61 11.18
N THR A 305 -7.82 17.94 11.06
CA THR A 305 -7.34 19.30 10.75
C THR A 305 -7.87 19.79 9.42
N LEU A 306 -7.97 18.89 8.43
CA LEU A 306 -8.50 19.22 7.10
C LEU A 306 -10.02 19.02 6.96
N GLY A 307 -10.73 18.64 8.03
CA GLY A 307 -12.17 18.42 8.01
C GLY A 307 -12.60 17.27 7.07
N LEU A 308 -11.77 16.25 6.89
CA LEU A 308 -12.04 15.12 5.99
C LEU A 308 -13.05 14.14 6.63
N ASP A 309 -13.97 13.59 5.84
CA ASP A 309 -14.94 12.60 6.31
C ASP A 309 -14.23 11.28 6.68
N HIS A 310 -14.21 10.97 7.96
CA HIS A 310 -13.55 9.77 8.46
C HIS A 310 -14.20 9.18 9.71
N ALA A 311 -14.02 7.88 9.88
CA ALA A 311 -14.28 7.13 11.09
C ALA A 311 -12.97 6.51 11.60
N VAL A 312 -12.91 6.24 12.91
CA VAL A 312 -11.72 5.68 13.56
C VAL A 312 -12.08 4.41 14.32
N ALA A 313 -11.29 3.35 14.15
CA ALA A 313 -11.39 2.10 14.89
C ALA A 313 -10.05 1.79 15.56
N ALA A 314 -9.89 2.17 16.83
CA ALA A 314 -8.72 1.87 17.64
C ALA A 314 -8.90 0.54 18.39
N LEU A 315 -8.26 -0.52 17.92
CA LEU A 315 -8.42 -1.88 18.46
C LEU A 315 -7.41 -2.19 19.58
N PRO A 316 -7.80 -3.00 20.58
CA PRO A 316 -6.94 -3.32 21.72
C PRO A 316 -5.89 -4.42 21.41
N CYS A 317 -5.19 -4.29 20.31
CA CYS A 317 -4.17 -5.21 19.80
C CYS A 317 -2.96 -4.45 19.26
N GLY A 318 -1.95 -5.15 18.79
CA GLY A 318 -0.80 -4.59 18.07
C GLY A 318 -0.83 -4.98 16.60
N HIS A 319 0.32 -4.86 15.94
CA HIS A 319 0.47 -5.10 14.51
C HIS A 319 0.25 -6.58 14.12
N TYR A 320 0.98 -7.46 14.80
CA TYR A 320 0.92 -8.90 14.55
C TYR A 320 -0.32 -9.53 15.18
N THR A 321 -0.67 -9.08 16.39
CA THR A 321 -1.83 -9.61 17.10
C THR A 321 -3.16 -9.22 16.45
N MET A 322 -3.21 -8.23 15.55
CA MET A 322 -4.38 -7.95 14.71
C MET A 322 -4.80 -9.20 13.90
N GLY A 323 -3.85 -10.02 13.46
CA GLY A 323 -4.11 -11.28 12.75
C GLY A 323 -4.60 -12.41 13.65
N GLU A 324 -4.58 -12.24 14.98
CA GLU A 324 -4.94 -13.28 15.96
C GLU A 324 -6.40 -13.17 16.43
N THR A 325 -6.94 -14.27 16.97
CA THR A 325 -8.29 -14.27 17.57
C THR A 325 -8.23 -13.61 18.96
N PRO A 326 -9.16 -12.70 19.31
CA PRO A 326 -10.37 -12.32 18.56
C PRO A 326 -10.19 -11.14 17.58
N PHE A 327 -9.04 -10.48 17.54
CA PHE A 327 -8.81 -9.19 16.92
C PHE A 327 -9.06 -9.20 15.42
N LYS A 328 -8.67 -10.27 14.71
CA LYS A 328 -8.94 -10.41 13.27
C LYS A 328 -10.45 -10.36 12.93
N PHE A 329 -11.32 -10.82 13.84
CA PHE A 329 -12.76 -10.74 13.63
C PHE A 329 -13.29 -9.34 13.96
N MET A 330 -12.71 -8.67 14.96
CA MET A 330 -13.04 -7.27 15.27
C MET A 330 -12.66 -6.36 14.10
N ASP A 331 -11.46 -6.52 13.56
CA ASP A 331 -10.96 -5.80 12.40
C ASP A 331 -11.85 -6.06 11.17
N GLY A 332 -12.05 -7.33 10.81
CA GLY A 332 -12.91 -7.72 9.69
C GLY A 332 -14.32 -7.18 9.81
N TYR A 333 -14.90 -7.14 11.01
CA TYR A 333 -16.22 -6.55 11.25
C TYR A 333 -16.23 -5.05 10.98
N GLN A 334 -15.25 -4.28 11.48
CA GLN A 334 -15.15 -2.84 11.25
C GLN A 334 -15.06 -2.53 9.76
N ILE A 335 -14.19 -3.25 9.04
CA ILE A 335 -14.02 -3.10 7.59
C ILE A 335 -15.32 -3.42 6.85
N CYS A 336 -15.90 -4.59 7.10
CA CYS A 336 -17.11 -5.05 6.40
C CYS A 336 -18.31 -4.13 6.68
N ALA A 337 -18.51 -3.70 7.93
CA ALA A 337 -19.59 -2.81 8.31
C ALA A 337 -19.45 -1.42 7.66
N PHE A 338 -18.21 -0.89 7.60
CA PHE A 338 -17.94 0.38 6.96
C PHE A 338 -18.18 0.33 5.44
N LEU A 339 -17.65 -0.69 4.77
CA LEU A 339 -17.87 -0.88 3.34
C LEU A 339 -19.36 -1.04 2.99
N LYS A 340 -20.10 -1.87 3.75
CA LYS A 340 -21.53 -2.10 3.51
C LYS A 340 -22.38 -0.83 3.68
N ARG A 341 -21.95 0.09 4.55
CA ARG A 341 -22.69 1.34 4.80
C ARG A 341 -22.43 2.38 3.70
N ASN A 342 -21.26 2.34 3.05
CA ASN A 342 -20.78 3.44 2.21
C ASN A 342 -20.71 3.09 0.71
N LEU A 343 -20.85 1.82 0.33
CA LEU A 343 -20.96 1.34 -1.06
C LEU A 343 -22.39 0.91 -1.41
#